data_cd5e7f5f4c8ee16c77f2332bf7359920
#
_entry.id   cd5e7f5f4c8ee16c77f2332bf7359920
#
_cell.length_a   1.000
_cell.length_b   1.000
_cell.length_c   1.000
_cell.angle_alpha   90.00
_cell.angle_beta   90.00
_cell.angle_gamma   90.00
#
_symmetry.space_group_name_H-M   'P 1'
#
loop_
_entity.id
_entity.type
_entity.pdbx_description
1 polymer ?
#
loop_
_entity_poly.entity_id
_entity_poly.type
_entity_poly.pdbx_seq_one_letter_code
_entity_poly.pdbx_strand_id
1 'polypeptide(L)'
;MRFMEARPDGRAIVYAHIQADPLVARAAGLLAEATTVQRLLARAVMNGESPDPASWRTMFPTLFGPGAPAAGDPVRDRSEAVLAVSLAVADRGDQARSQFRGAIVEALTELLLAARTGPVRRERRILFDGRPTEIHPYDVTVERDGAGEAWGCKWGARGIKADVLHQLDDARRGAADEGGRLLAGLVVFDARRSCEVRLVRERGPVAADSVKLIALEGLDRLAGRKPA
;
A
#
# COMPACT_ATOMS: atom_id res chain seq x y z
N MET A 1 -24.11 3.95 7.85
CA MET A 1 -22.88 3.42 7.17
C MET A 1 -22.78 1.91 7.43
N ARG A 2 -22.62 1.10 6.38
CA ARG A 2 -22.53 -0.37 6.47
C ARG A 2 -21.45 -0.88 5.52
N PHE A 3 -20.55 -1.75 6.01
CA PHE A 3 -19.55 -2.43 5.18
C PHE A 3 -20.11 -3.74 4.62
N MET A 4 -19.85 -4.01 3.35
CA MET A 4 -20.34 -5.20 2.64
C MET A 4 -19.22 -5.83 1.81
N GLU A 5 -19.15 -7.15 1.77
CA GLU A 5 -18.24 -7.87 0.88
C GLU A 5 -18.58 -7.54 -0.59
N ALA A 6 -17.56 -7.26 -1.40
CA ALA A 6 -17.75 -7.09 -2.83
C ALA A 6 -18.05 -8.43 -3.49
N ARG A 7 -18.96 -8.45 -4.45
CA ARG A 7 -19.18 -9.65 -5.27
C ARG A 7 -18.00 -9.79 -6.24
N PRO A 8 -17.31 -10.93 -6.26
CA PRO A 8 -16.22 -11.14 -7.19
C PRO A 8 -16.74 -11.16 -8.63
N ASP A 9 -16.07 -10.43 -9.51
CA ASP A 9 -16.18 -10.58 -10.96
C ASP A 9 -15.03 -11.45 -11.50
N GLY A 10 -15.03 -11.71 -12.81
CA GLY A 10 -13.98 -12.55 -13.43
C GLY A 10 -12.56 -12.00 -13.28
N ARG A 11 -12.38 -10.67 -13.14
CA ARG A 11 -11.08 -10.03 -12.90
C ARG A 11 -10.67 -10.19 -11.43
N ALA A 12 -11.60 -10.08 -10.51
CA ALA A 12 -11.38 -10.29 -9.08
C ALA A 12 -10.91 -11.71 -8.80
N ILE A 13 -11.44 -12.73 -9.50
CA ILE A 13 -11.01 -14.12 -9.35
C ILE A 13 -9.53 -14.28 -9.73
N VAL A 14 -9.11 -13.74 -10.87
CA VAL A 14 -7.69 -13.81 -11.31
C VAL A 14 -6.79 -13.07 -10.31
N TYR A 15 -7.22 -11.92 -9.84
CA TYR A 15 -6.45 -11.12 -8.88
C TYR A 15 -6.35 -11.80 -7.51
N ALA A 16 -7.40 -12.49 -7.07
CA ALA A 16 -7.41 -13.26 -5.82
C ALA A 16 -6.32 -14.36 -5.79
N HIS A 17 -6.03 -15.00 -6.94
CA HIS A 17 -4.90 -15.94 -7.02
C HIS A 17 -3.56 -15.26 -6.79
N ILE A 18 -3.37 -14.05 -7.28
CA ILE A 18 -2.14 -13.29 -7.05
C ILE A 18 -2.06 -12.86 -5.58
N GLN A 19 -3.15 -12.38 -5.01
CA GLN A 19 -3.20 -12.01 -3.58
C GLN A 19 -2.89 -13.19 -2.66
N ALA A 20 -3.23 -14.42 -3.08
CA ALA A 20 -2.96 -15.66 -2.34
C ALA A 20 -1.55 -16.24 -2.59
N ASP A 21 -0.76 -15.67 -3.53
CA ASP A 21 0.58 -16.16 -3.83
C ASP A 21 1.50 -15.96 -2.59
N PRO A 22 2.21 -17.02 -2.14
CA PRO A 22 3.13 -16.93 -1.00
C PRO A 22 4.19 -15.84 -1.12
N LEU A 23 4.57 -15.47 -2.35
CA LEU A 23 5.52 -14.40 -2.61
C LEU A 23 4.98 -13.04 -2.17
N VAL A 24 3.68 -12.79 -2.34
CA VAL A 24 3.01 -11.56 -1.87
C VAL A 24 3.05 -11.48 -0.35
N ALA A 25 2.66 -12.54 0.35
CA ALA A 25 2.67 -12.58 1.80
C ALA A 25 4.10 -12.41 2.36
N ARG A 26 5.09 -13.07 1.74
CA ARG A 26 6.50 -12.95 2.12
C ARG A 26 7.03 -11.54 1.92
N ALA A 27 6.75 -10.92 0.76
CA ALA A 27 7.18 -9.56 0.47
C ALA A 27 6.54 -8.56 1.44
N ALA A 28 5.23 -8.65 1.68
CA ALA A 28 4.52 -7.78 2.60
C ALA A 28 5.06 -7.91 4.04
N GLY A 29 5.32 -9.13 4.52
CA GLY A 29 5.89 -9.39 5.85
C GLY A 29 7.28 -8.77 6.01
N LEU A 30 8.18 -8.94 5.04
CA LEU A 30 9.50 -8.32 5.05
C LEU A 30 9.41 -6.78 5.05
N LEU A 31 8.51 -6.22 4.23
CA LEU A 31 8.34 -4.76 4.11
C LEU A 31 7.66 -4.13 5.33
N ALA A 32 6.84 -4.89 6.07
CA ALA A 32 6.23 -4.42 7.31
C ALA A 32 7.27 -4.10 8.39
N GLU A 33 8.37 -4.86 8.41
CA GLU A 33 9.47 -4.69 9.37
C GLU A 33 10.68 -3.94 8.77
N ALA A 34 10.60 -3.55 7.50
CA ALA A 34 11.70 -2.92 6.78
C ALA A 34 11.86 -1.43 7.17
N THR A 35 13.11 -0.97 7.15
CA THR A 35 13.42 0.46 7.20
C THR A 35 12.98 1.18 5.92
N THR A 36 12.89 2.49 5.97
CA THR A 36 12.58 3.32 4.79
C THR A 36 13.54 3.03 3.62
N VAL A 37 14.84 2.85 3.89
CA VAL A 37 15.83 2.57 2.83
C VAL A 37 15.63 1.19 2.22
N GLN A 38 15.29 0.17 3.02
CA GLN A 38 14.95 -1.17 2.52
C GLN A 38 13.66 -1.17 1.68
N ARG A 39 12.66 -0.37 2.04
CA ARG A 39 11.44 -0.16 1.24
C ARG A 39 11.74 0.54 -0.08
N LEU A 40 12.66 1.52 -0.08
CA LEU A 40 13.15 2.17 -1.31
C LEU A 40 13.90 1.19 -2.21
N LEU A 41 14.73 0.31 -1.65
CA LEU A 41 15.37 -0.79 -2.38
C LEU A 41 14.32 -1.67 -3.08
N ALA A 42 13.32 -2.15 -2.33
CA ALA A 42 12.26 -2.97 -2.90
C ALA A 42 11.55 -2.27 -4.05
N ARG A 43 11.21 -0.99 -3.86
CA ARG A 43 10.57 -0.18 -4.89
C ARG A 43 11.44 -0.02 -6.13
N ALA A 44 12.72 0.24 -5.96
CA ALA A 44 13.67 0.39 -7.07
C ALA A 44 13.81 -0.91 -7.86
N VAL A 45 14.02 -2.03 -7.19
CA VAL A 45 14.18 -3.35 -7.81
C VAL A 45 12.91 -3.77 -8.57
N MET A 46 11.74 -3.67 -7.94
CA MET A 46 10.47 -4.07 -8.57
C MET A 46 10.05 -3.15 -9.73
N ASN A 47 10.59 -1.94 -9.83
CA ASN A 47 10.38 -1.03 -10.98
C ASN A 47 11.49 -1.13 -12.03
N GLY A 48 12.63 -1.63 -11.64
CA GLY A 48 13.81 -1.70 -12.51
C GLY A 48 13.77 -2.87 -13.47
N GLU A 49 14.70 -2.86 -14.41
CA GLU A 49 14.87 -3.88 -15.45
C GLU A 49 16.09 -4.77 -15.22
N SER A 50 16.99 -4.38 -14.31
CA SER A 50 18.19 -5.17 -14.04
C SER A 50 17.87 -6.42 -13.20
N PRO A 51 18.17 -7.62 -13.70
CA PRO A 51 18.06 -8.85 -12.94
C PRO A 51 19.26 -9.11 -12.03
N ASP A 52 20.33 -8.29 -12.16
CA ASP A 52 21.60 -8.52 -11.46
C ASP A 52 21.58 -8.00 -10.03
N PRO A 53 21.67 -8.88 -9.01
CA PRO A 53 21.71 -8.45 -7.61
C PRO A 53 22.93 -7.59 -7.26
N ALA A 54 24.06 -7.75 -7.96
CA ALA A 54 25.27 -6.99 -7.67
C ALA A 54 25.09 -5.51 -8.02
N SER A 55 24.42 -5.22 -9.13
CA SER A 55 24.08 -3.85 -9.53
C SER A 55 23.24 -3.16 -8.45
N TRP A 56 22.24 -3.85 -7.89
CA TRP A 56 21.40 -3.30 -6.83
C TRP A 56 22.16 -3.07 -5.52
N ARG A 57 23.06 -3.99 -5.15
CA ARG A 57 23.93 -3.79 -3.98
C ARG A 57 24.82 -2.56 -4.13
N THR A 58 25.35 -2.34 -5.31
CA THR A 58 26.15 -1.14 -5.61
C THR A 58 25.35 0.16 -5.51
N MET A 59 24.09 0.15 -5.95
CA MET A 59 23.20 1.31 -5.88
C MET A 59 22.71 1.66 -4.47
N PHE A 60 22.80 0.72 -3.52
CA PHE A 60 22.38 0.91 -2.13
C PHE A 60 23.54 0.70 -1.14
N PRO A 61 24.58 1.56 -1.19
CA PRO A 61 25.80 1.35 -0.39
C PRO A 61 25.54 1.44 1.13
N THR A 62 24.52 2.13 1.57
CA THR A 62 24.13 2.18 3.00
C THR A 62 23.60 0.84 3.52
N LEU A 63 23.09 -0.03 2.65
CA LEU A 63 22.62 -1.37 2.98
C LEU A 63 23.68 -2.45 2.74
N PHE A 64 24.58 -2.24 1.76
CA PHE A 64 25.44 -3.30 1.24
C PHE A 64 26.93 -2.93 1.13
N GLY A 65 27.28 -1.65 1.24
CA GLY A 65 28.66 -1.15 1.08
C GLY A 65 29.53 -1.31 2.33
N PRO A 66 30.75 -0.76 2.31
CA PRO A 66 31.74 -0.93 3.40
C PRO A 66 31.30 -0.42 4.76
N GLY A 67 30.38 0.56 4.83
CA GLY A 67 29.82 1.08 6.09
C GLY A 67 28.48 0.48 6.48
N ALA A 68 28.00 -0.52 5.73
CA ALA A 68 26.75 -1.21 6.05
C ALA A 68 26.91 -2.23 7.19
N PRO A 69 25.81 -2.66 7.84
CA PRO A 69 25.85 -3.75 8.80
C PRO A 69 26.55 -5.00 8.24
N ALA A 70 27.30 -5.71 9.07
CA ALA A 70 28.03 -6.92 8.69
C ALA A 70 27.08 -8.07 8.28
N ALA A 71 27.61 -9.05 7.57
CA ALA A 71 26.88 -10.29 7.30
C ALA A 71 26.52 -10.99 8.63
N GLY A 72 25.26 -11.47 8.73
CA GLY A 72 24.70 -12.02 9.97
C GLY A 72 24.08 -10.97 10.90
N ASP A 73 24.21 -9.69 10.62
CA ASP A 73 23.42 -8.65 11.28
C ASP A 73 21.97 -8.70 10.78
N PRO A 74 20.96 -8.70 11.69
CA PRO A 74 19.55 -8.79 11.30
C PRO A 74 19.09 -7.72 10.28
N VAL A 75 19.70 -6.55 10.29
CA VAL A 75 19.38 -5.47 9.32
C VAL A 75 19.94 -5.84 7.94
N ARG A 76 21.17 -6.39 7.90
CA ARG A 76 21.79 -6.85 6.66
C ARG A 76 21.03 -8.03 6.07
N ASP A 77 20.74 -9.02 6.89
CA ASP A 77 20.02 -10.23 6.46
C ASP A 77 18.62 -9.88 5.93
N ARG A 78 17.94 -8.93 6.57
CA ARG A 78 16.68 -8.40 6.06
C ARG A 78 16.86 -7.68 4.72
N SER A 79 17.92 -6.90 4.55
CA SER A 79 18.21 -6.21 3.28
C SER A 79 18.42 -7.20 2.13
N GLU A 80 19.15 -8.29 2.36
CA GLU A 80 19.32 -9.37 1.39
C GLU A 80 17.99 -10.09 1.09
N ALA A 81 17.17 -10.35 2.11
CA ALA A 81 15.86 -10.97 1.93
C ALA A 81 14.90 -10.07 1.14
N VAL A 82 14.90 -8.74 1.40
CA VAL A 82 14.13 -7.76 0.63
C VAL A 82 14.61 -7.69 -0.81
N LEU A 83 15.91 -7.69 -1.07
CA LEU A 83 16.47 -7.73 -2.41
C LEU A 83 16.01 -9.00 -3.15
N ALA A 84 16.17 -10.16 -2.53
CA ALA A 84 15.82 -11.45 -3.14
C ALA A 84 14.32 -11.55 -3.49
N VAL A 85 13.42 -11.17 -2.56
CA VAL A 85 11.98 -11.20 -2.82
C VAL A 85 11.58 -10.19 -3.89
N SER A 86 12.23 -9.03 -3.95
CA SER A 86 11.95 -7.99 -4.94
C SER A 86 12.35 -8.41 -6.35
N LEU A 87 13.50 -9.09 -6.49
CA LEU A 87 13.95 -9.67 -7.75
C LEU A 87 12.99 -10.77 -8.22
N ALA A 88 12.53 -11.64 -7.31
CA ALA A 88 11.55 -12.68 -7.65
C ALA A 88 10.21 -12.09 -8.15
N VAL A 89 9.79 -10.93 -7.67
CA VAL A 89 8.62 -10.21 -8.20
C VAL A 89 8.95 -9.57 -9.54
N ALA A 90 10.13 -8.96 -9.69
CA ALA A 90 10.55 -8.32 -10.94
C ALA A 90 10.63 -9.31 -12.12
N ASP A 91 11.00 -10.56 -11.85
CA ASP A 91 11.13 -11.64 -12.84
C ASP A 91 9.79 -12.18 -13.36
N ARG A 92 8.65 -11.77 -12.83
CA ARG A 92 7.31 -12.26 -13.22
C ARG A 92 6.79 -11.73 -14.57
N GLY A 93 7.55 -10.87 -15.27
CA GLY A 93 7.11 -10.17 -16.47
C GLY A 93 6.17 -9.01 -16.18
N ASP A 94 6.00 -8.08 -17.11
CA ASP A 94 5.43 -6.76 -16.87
C ASP A 94 4.01 -6.77 -16.31
N GLN A 95 3.12 -7.57 -16.91
CA GLN A 95 1.72 -7.62 -16.48
C GLN A 95 1.57 -8.23 -15.09
N ALA A 96 2.16 -9.40 -14.86
CA ALA A 96 2.11 -10.07 -13.57
C ALA A 96 2.80 -9.22 -12.50
N ARG A 97 3.98 -8.66 -12.79
CA ARG A 97 4.70 -7.74 -11.91
C ARG A 97 3.85 -6.56 -11.45
N SER A 98 3.05 -5.98 -12.37
CA SER A 98 2.13 -4.90 -12.00
C SER A 98 1.07 -5.35 -10.99
N GLN A 99 0.48 -6.53 -11.18
CA GLN A 99 -0.52 -7.10 -10.27
C GLN A 99 0.09 -7.49 -8.92
N PHE A 100 1.28 -8.14 -8.93
CA PHE A 100 2.01 -8.46 -7.70
C PHE A 100 2.31 -7.21 -6.85
N ARG A 101 2.77 -6.12 -7.49
CA ARG A 101 3.03 -4.85 -6.81
C ARG A 101 1.78 -4.30 -6.12
N GLY A 102 0.62 -4.34 -6.77
CA GLY A 102 -0.67 -3.96 -6.17
C GLY A 102 -0.98 -4.82 -4.95
N ALA A 103 -0.98 -6.14 -5.13
CA ALA A 103 -1.28 -7.10 -4.06
C ALA A 103 -0.33 -6.98 -2.85
N ILE A 104 0.96 -6.68 -3.08
CA ILE A 104 1.93 -6.44 -2.00
C ILE A 104 1.57 -5.21 -1.18
N VAL A 105 1.16 -4.10 -1.80
CA VAL A 105 0.77 -2.89 -1.05
C VAL A 105 -0.50 -3.14 -0.23
N GLU A 106 -1.46 -3.87 -0.76
CA GLU A 106 -2.68 -4.26 -0.05
C GLU A 106 -2.35 -5.16 1.15
N ALA A 107 -1.54 -6.22 0.94
CA ALA A 107 -1.12 -7.13 2.00
C ALA A 107 -0.31 -6.41 3.09
N LEU A 108 0.60 -5.53 2.71
CA LEU A 108 1.39 -4.70 3.62
C LEU A 108 0.49 -3.77 4.44
N THR A 109 -0.48 -3.11 3.79
CA THR A 109 -1.45 -2.23 4.47
C THR A 109 -2.28 -3.01 5.48
N GLU A 110 -2.79 -4.19 5.10
CA GLU A 110 -3.53 -5.07 6.01
C GLU A 110 -2.69 -5.46 7.23
N LEU A 111 -1.45 -5.93 7.04
CA LEU A 111 -0.55 -6.30 8.13
C LEU A 111 -0.28 -5.14 9.09
N LEU A 112 0.00 -3.96 8.57
CA LEU A 112 0.29 -2.78 9.38
C LEU A 112 -0.95 -2.29 10.15
N LEU A 113 -2.13 -2.33 9.54
CA LEU A 113 -3.39 -1.99 10.23
C LEU A 113 -3.75 -3.03 11.29
N ALA A 114 -3.58 -4.32 11.00
CA ALA A 114 -3.87 -5.40 11.94
C ALA A 114 -3.00 -5.32 13.21
N ALA A 115 -1.77 -4.79 13.11
CA ALA A 115 -0.91 -4.56 14.26
C ALA A 115 -1.44 -3.49 15.23
N ARG A 116 -2.33 -2.60 14.77
CA ARG A 116 -2.87 -1.47 15.53
C ARG A 116 -4.32 -1.65 15.95
N THR A 117 -5.12 -2.37 15.18
CA THR A 117 -6.57 -2.36 15.30
C THR A 117 -7.18 -3.74 15.15
N GLY A 118 -8.47 -3.85 15.39
CA GLY A 118 -9.25 -5.08 15.24
C GLY A 118 -9.35 -5.57 13.79
N PRO A 119 -10.38 -6.34 13.47
CA PRO A 119 -10.42 -7.08 12.22
C PRO A 119 -10.30 -6.17 10.98
N VAL A 120 -9.29 -6.46 10.17
CA VAL A 120 -9.04 -5.84 8.87
C VAL A 120 -9.63 -6.73 7.78
N ARG A 121 -10.23 -6.14 6.75
CA ARG A 121 -10.85 -6.85 5.63
C ARG A 121 -10.42 -6.20 4.32
N ARG A 122 -10.35 -7.01 3.25
CA ARG A 122 -10.07 -6.54 1.88
C ARG A 122 -11.33 -6.51 1.04
N GLU A 123 -11.28 -5.80 -0.08
CA GLU A 123 -12.29 -5.82 -1.15
C GLU A 123 -13.72 -5.54 -0.64
N ARG A 124 -13.88 -4.52 0.20
CA ARG A 124 -15.21 -4.19 0.73
C ARG A 124 -15.78 -2.90 0.15
N ARG A 125 -17.10 -2.89 -0.01
CA ARG A 125 -17.90 -1.72 -0.34
C ARG A 125 -18.46 -1.09 0.92
N ILE A 126 -18.69 0.21 0.88
CA ILE A 126 -19.38 0.95 1.93
C ILE A 126 -20.73 1.41 1.38
N LEU A 127 -21.81 1.07 2.09
CA LEU A 127 -23.17 1.46 1.76
C LEU A 127 -23.58 2.63 2.63
N PHE A 128 -24.20 3.63 2.00
CA PHE A 128 -24.90 4.73 2.62
C PHE A 128 -26.36 4.67 2.14
N ASP A 129 -27.32 4.66 3.06
CA ASP A 129 -28.74 4.42 2.76
C ASP A 129 -28.97 3.18 1.86
N GLY A 130 -28.17 2.15 2.09
CA GLY A 130 -28.24 0.89 1.34
C GLY A 130 -27.66 0.95 -0.08
N ARG A 131 -27.05 2.06 -0.49
CA ARG A 131 -26.44 2.25 -1.83
C ARG A 131 -24.94 2.43 -1.74
N PRO A 132 -24.15 1.77 -2.60
CA PRO A 132 -22.72 2.05 -2.70
C PRO A 132 -22.51 3.38 -3.41
N THR A 133 -21.56 4.19 -2.91
CA THR A 133 -21.13 5.44 -3.56
C THR A 133 -19.94 5.23 -4.49
N GLU A 134 -19.20 4.14 -4.29
CA GLU A 134 -18.01 3.83 -5.04
C GLU A 134 -18.29 2.88 -6.23
N ILE A 135 -17.50 3.06 -7.29
CA ILE A 135 -17.49 2.18 -8.47
C ILE A 135 -16.73 0.89 -8.15
N HIS A 136 -15.61 1.02 -7.42
CA HIS A 136 -14.75 -0.09 -7.04
C HIS A 136 -14.73 -0.29 -5.53
N PRO A 137 -14.55 -1.54 -5.04
CA PRO A 137 -14.34 -1.81 -3.62
C PRO A 137 -13.11 -1.07 -3.08
N TYR A 138 -13.09 -0.78 -1.78
CA TYR A 138 -11.89 -0.33 -1.10
C TYR A 138 -10.94 -1.51 -0.90
N ASP A 139 -9.65 -1.26 -1.17
CA ASP A 139 -8.62 -2.30 -1.14
C ASP A 139 -8.49 -2.88 0.29
N VAL A 140 -8.48 -2.03 1.33
CA VAL A 140 -8.40 -2.46 2.74
C VAL A 140 -9.34 -1.61 3.61
N THR A 141 -10.08 -2.27 4.51
CA THR A 141 -11.02 -1.60 5.42
C THR A 141 -10.89 -2.10 6.85
N VAL A 142 -11.25 -1.22 7.79
CA VAL A 142 -11.44 -1.53 9.21
C VAL A 142 -12.83 -1.06 9.60
N GLU A 143 -13.62 -1.94 10.21
CA GLU A 143 -14.95 -1.64 10.69
C GLU A 143 -14.97 -1.58 12.22
N ARG A 144 -15.60 -0.54 12.76
CA ARG A 144 -15.85 -0.36 14.19
C ARG A 144 -17.25 0.19 14.38
N ASP A 145 -17.79 0.05 15.59
CA ASP A 145 -19.12 0.59 15.92
C ASP A 145 -19.19 2.11 15.66
N GLY A 146 -20.02 2.51 14.70
CA GLY A 146 -20.21 3.91 14.30
C GLY A 146 -19.01 4.60 13.64
N ALA A 147 -17.92 3.87 13.40
CA ALA A 147 -16.69 4.40 12.77
C ALA A 147 -16.06 3.36 11.85
N GLY A 148 -15.16 3.80 10.97
CA GLY A 148 -14.42 2.91 10.10
C GLY A 148 -13.21 3.56 9.44
N GLU A 149 -12.43 2.74 8.78
CA GLU A 149 -11.35 3.19 7.92
C GLU A 149 -11.48 2.52 6.55
N ALA A 150 -11.25 3.28 5.49
CA ALA A 150 -11.24 2.81 4.11
C ALA A 150 -9.99 3.30 3.39
N TRP A 151 -9.22 2.39 2.86
CA TRP A 151 -7.93 2.67 2.25
C TRP A 151 -7.87 2.17 0.82
N GLY A 152 -7.49 3.07 -0.12
CA GLY A 152 -7.02 2.69 -1.43
C GLY A 152 -5.52 2.43 -1.40
N CYS A 153 -5.04 1.37 -2.06
CA CYS A 153 -3.64 0.96 -2.10
C CYS A 153 -3.07 1.15 -3.51
N LYS A 154 -1.95 1.86 -3.63
CA LYS A 154 -1.32 2.14 -4.93
C LYS A 154 0.18 1.89 -4.85
N TRP A 155 0.74 1.23 -5.86
CA TRP A 155 2.19 1.00 -5.94
C TRP A 155 3.00 2.28 -6.17
N GLY A 156 2.48 3.25 -6.87
CA GLY A 156 3.21 4.49 -7.19
C GLY A 156 2.30 5.71 -7.26
N ALA A 157 2.90 6.89 -7.20
CA ALA A 157 2.19 8.18 -7.21
C ALA A 157 1.28 8.37 -8.44
N ARG A 158 1.57 7.70 -9.58
CA ARG A 158 0.71 7.70 -10.78
C ARG A 158 -0.68 7.10 -10.52
N GLY A 159 -0.83 6.28 -9.47
CA GLY A 159 -2.11 5.74 -9.04
C GLY A 159 -3.00 6.74 -8.30
N ILE A 160 -2.49 7.90 -7.91
CA ILE A 160 -3.28 9.02 -7.39
C ILE A 160 -3.96 9.69 -8.58
N LYS A 161 -5.27 9.50 -8.71
CA LYS A 161 -6.10 10.03 -9.78
C LYS A 161 -7.30 10.77 -9.20
N ALA A 162 -7.86 11.70 -9.95
CA ALA A 162 -9.00 12.51 -9.52
C ALA A 162 -10.22 11.67 -9.12
N ASP A 163 -10.55 10.62 -9.89
CA ASP A 163 -11.65 9.70 -9.61
C ASP A 163 -11.48 8.96 -8.27
N VAL A 164 -10.27 8.48 -7.99
CA VAL A 164 -9.95 7.84 -6.70
C VAL A 164 -10.10 8.81 -5.53
N LEU A 165 -9.66 10.06 -5.72
CA LEU A 165 -9.78 11.08 -4.69
C LEU A 165 -11.24 11.48 -4.44
N HIS A 166 -12.06 11.59 -5.51
CA HIS A 166 -13.49 11.86 -5.39
C HIS A 166 -14.21 10.72 -4.65
N GLN A 167 -13.90 9.46 -4.96
CA GLN A 167 -14.47 8.30 -4.26
C GLN A 167 -14.22 8.36 -2.74
N LEU A 168 -13.00 8.73 -2.32
CA LEU A 168 -12.65 8.86 -0.90
C LEU A 168 -13.41 10.00 -0.22
N ASP A 169 -13.59 11.12 -0.92
CA ASP A 169 -14.36 12.25 -0.38
C ASP A 169 -15.84 11.96 -0.28
N ASP A 170 -16.41 11.29 -1.28
CA ASP A 170 -17.83 10.91 -1.28
C ASP A 170 -18.12 9.94 -0.14
N ALA A 171 -17.23 8.97 0.09
CA ALA A 171 -17.35 8.07 1.22
C ALA A 171 -17.30 8.81 2.57
N ARG A 172 -16.38 9.75 2.72
CA ARG A 172 -16.25 10.54 3.95
C ARG A 172 -17.47 11.41 4.21
N ARG A 173 -17.99 12.06 3.14
CA ARG A 173 -19.24 12.85 3.21
C ARG A 173 -20.43 11.99 3.56
N GLY A 174 -20.65 10.88 2.84
CA GLY A 174 -21.74 9.97 3.12
C GLY A 174 -21.73 9.42 4.56
N ALA A 175 -20.54 9.16 5.12
CA ALA A 175 -20.43 8.77 6.51
C ALA A 175 -20.85 9.88 7.46
N ALA A 176 -20.45 11.13 7.20
CA ALA A 176 -20.83 12.28 8.02
C ALA A 176 -22.34 12.58 7.95
N ASP A 177 -22.94 12.46 6.78
CA ASP A 177 -24.38 12.67 6.56
C ASP A 177 -25.23 11.66 7.37
N GLU A 178 -24.72 10.44 7.58
CA GLU A 178 -25.35 9.42 8.43
C GLU A 178 -24.90 9.51 9.91
N GLY A 179 -24.24 10.56 10.33
CA GLY A 179 -23.77 10.74 11.71
C GLY A 179 -22.62 9.80 12.11
N GLY A 180 -22.03 9.08 11.14
CA GLY A 180 -20.89 8.19 11.34
C GLY A 180 -19.54 8.90 11.14
N ARG A 181 -18.45 8.18 11.40
CA ARG A 181 -17.07 8.67 11.16
C ARG A 181 -16.32 7.69 10.29
N LEU A 182 -15.84 8.16 9.15
CA LEU A 182 -15.01 7.38 8.24
C LEU A 182 -13.69 8.10 7.98
N LEU A 183 -12.57 7.45 8.31
CA LEU A 183 -11.26 7.85 7.83
C LEU A 183 -11.05 7.21 6.47
N ALA A 184 -11.05 8.02 5.41
CA ALA A 184 -10.77 7.57 4.06
C ALA A 184 -9.41 8.09 3.60
N GLY A 185 -8.59 7.23 2.99
CA GLY A 185 -7.23 7.62 2.59
C GLY A 185 -6.57 6.73 1.55
N LEU A 186 -5.37 7.11 1.18
CA LEU A 186 -4.51 6.40 0.24
C LEU A 186 -3.23 5.93 0.93
N VAL A 187 -2.87 4.68 0.70
CA VAL A 187 -1.53 4.14 0.95
C VAL A 187 -0.82 4.04 -0.39
N VAL A 188 0.28 4.76 -0.52
CA VAL A 188 1.02 4.81 -1.79
C VAL A 188 2.48 4.40 -1.54
N PHE A 189 2.88 3.30 -2.16
CA PHE A 189 4.26 2.79 -2.05
C PHE A 189 5.20 3.58 -2.97
N ASP A 190 5.31 4.88 -2.70
CA ASP A 190 6.18 5.84 -3.41
C ASP A 190 6.66 6.92 -2.44
N ALA A 191 7.72 7.65 -2.84
CA ALA A 191 8.27 8.74 -2.06
C ALA A 191 7.21 9.81 -1.78
N ARG A 192 7.18 10.32 -0.55
CA ARG A 192 6.22 11.32 -0.09
C ARG A 192 6.15 12.52 -1.03
N ARG A 193 7.32 13.06 -1.43
CA ARG A 193 7.37 14.20 -2.35
C ARG A 193 6.66 13.92 -3.69
N SER A 194 6.85 12.72 -4.27
CA SER A 194 6.19 12.34 -5.51
C SER A 194 4.67 12.28 -5.34
N CYS A 195 4.21 11.75 -4.21
CA CYS A 195 2.80 11.66 -3.87
C CYS A 195 2.16 13.04 -3.68
N GLU A 196 2.83 13.95 -2.96
CA GLU A 196 2.36 15.31 -2.71
C GLU A 196 2.23 16.12 -4.01
N VAL A 197 3.26 16.07 -4.88
CA VAL A 197 3.21 16.72 -6.19
C VAL A 197 2.04 16.18 -7.03
N ARG A 198 1.83 14.87 -7.02
CA ARG A 198 0.72 14.27 -7.77
C ARG A 198 -0.64 14.65 -7.19
N LEU A 199 -0.78 14.67 -5.87
CA LEU A 199 -2.00 15.04 -5.18
C LEU A 199 -2.42 16.49 -5.52
N VAL A 200 -1.48 17.42 -5.45
CA VAL A 200 -1.70 18.83 -5.83
C VAL A 200 -2.13 18.96 -7.29
N ARG A 201 -1.51 18.19 -8.19
CA ARG A 201 -1.86 18.20 -9.62
C ARG A 201 -3.28 17.70 -9.88
N GLU A 202 -3.71 16.66 -9.17
CA GLU A 202 -5.03 16.05 -9.39
C GLU A 202 -6.19 16.84 -8.72
N ARG A 203 -5.91 17.54 -7.64
CA ARG A 203 -6.92 18.25 -6.84
C ARG A 203 -6.74 19.75 -6.67
N GLY A 204 -5.55 20.26 -6.92
CA GLY A 204 -5.15 21.59 -6.49
C GLY A 204 -4.75 21.66 -5.01
N PRO A 205 -4.08 22.75 -4.60
CA PRO A 205 -3.43 22.85 -3.28
C PRO A 205 -4.41 22.84 -2.10
N VAL A 206 -5.56 23.48 -2.20
CA VAL A 206 -6.52 23.63 -1.09
C VAL A 206 -7.25 22.32 -0.77
N ALA A 207 -7.50 21.49 -1.77
CA ALA A 207 -8.22 20.22 -1.59
C ALA A 207 -7.32 19.05 -1.19
N ALA A 208 -5.99 19.23 -1.24
CA ALA A 208 -5.02 18.16 -0.94
C ALA A 208 -5.08 17.73 0.53
N ASP A 209 -5.38 18.62 1.47
CA ASP A 209 -5.41 18.35 2.90
C ASP A 209 -6.61 17.50 3.35
N SER A 210 -7.62 17.32 2.51
CA SER A 210 -8.82 16.56 2.86
C SER A 210 -8.63 15.03 2.79
N VAL A 211 -7.58 14.55 2.12
CA VAL A 211 -7.30 13.11 1.96
C VAL A 211 -6.14 12.68 2.85
N LYS A 212 -6.37 11.63 3.63
CA LYS A 212 -5.29 11.00 4.40
C LYS A 212 -4.33 10.28 3.44
N LEU A 213 -3.14 10.84 3.27
CA LEU A 213 -2.09 10.24 2.45
C LEU A 213 -1.01 9.60 3.32
N ILE A 214 -0.74 8.33 3.09
CA ILE A 214 0.37 7.58 3.68
C ILE A 214 1.31 7.18 2.55
N ALA A 215 2.45 7.84 2.47
CA ALA A 215 3.53 7.50 1.55
C ALA A 215 4.51 6.50 2.19
N LEU A 216 5.47 6.02 1.43
CA LEU A 216 6.44 4.99 1.82
C LEU A 216 7.12 5.28 3.17
N GLU A 217 7.53 6.54 3.40
CA GLU A 217 8.21 6.97 4.63
C GLU A 217 7.27 7.01 5.84
N GLY A 218 5.96 7.04 5.60
CA GLY A 218 4.93 7.13 6.64
C GLY A 218 4.23 5.82 6.98
N LEU A 219 4.61 4.69 6.36
CA LEU A 219 3.92 3.40 6.51
C LEU A 219 3.80 2.93 7.97
N ASP A 220 4.81 3.21 8.80
CA ASP A 220 4.80 2.83 10.22
C ASP A 220 3.65 3.47 11.01
N ARG A 221 3.10 4.61 10.54
CA ARG A 221 1.93 5.26 11.13
C ARG A 221 0.66 4.39 11.03
N LEU A 222 0.58 3.51 10.02
CA LEU A 222 -0.54 2.57 9.91
C LEU A 222 -0.54 1.56 11.06
N ALA A 223 0.63 1.18 11.55
CA ALA A 223 0.79 0.31 12.73
C ALA A 223 0.78 1.08 14.06
N GLY A 224 0.52 2.39 14.06
CA GLY A 224 0.61 3.22 15.26
C GLY A 224 2.03 3.48 15.75
N ARG A 225 3.04 3.12 14.96
CA ARG A 225 4.47 3.35 15.27
C ARG A 225 4.90 4.75 14.80
N LYS A 226 5.89 5.35 15.49
CA LYS A 226 6.53 6.57 14.97
C LYS A 226 7.34 6.19 13.73
N PRO A 227 7.36 7.06 12.68
CA PRO A 227 8.28 6.87 11.55
C PRO A 227 9.72 6.81 12.06
N ALA A 228 10.48 5.83 11.54
CA ALA A 228 11.91 5.72 11.80
C ALA A 228 12.71 6.80 11.07
#